data_0e30b88859fff3ea98c671ed470bdf0d
#
_entry.id   0e30b88859fff3ea98c671ed470bdf0d
#
_cell.length_a   1.000
_cell.length_b   1.000
_cell.length_c   1.000
_cell.angle_alpha   90.00
_cell.angle_beta   90.00
_cell.angle_gamma   90.00
#
_symmetry.space_group_name_H-M   'P 1'
#
loop_
_entity.id
_entity.type
_entity.pdbx_description
1 polymer ?
#
loop_
_entity_poly.entity_id
_entity_poly.type
_entity_poly.pdbx_seq_one_letter_code
_entity_poly.pdbx_strand_id
1 'polypeptide(L)'
;RQFAADKHLLRHAAPELVQAAELKLRGGVPDPAIFARAAQGLRCQPGGEAIDTVVLACTHFPLVQDELGHAFGPQVQFIDGAQGIARRIAFLTHGQDFARQGSDFAVITGDDPDPASLLAAFRNFGLDEVRKL
;
A
#
# COMPACT_ATOMS: atom_id res chain seq x y z
N ARG A 1 -5.44 17.94 -12.20
CA ARG A 1 -5.42 18.52 -13.56
C ARG A 1 -4.06 19.11 -13.93
N GLN A 2 -3.28 19.62 -12.98
CA GLN A 2 -2.00 20.30 -13.27
C GLN A 2 -0.93 19.34 -13.84
N PHE A 3 -0.92 18.07 -13.46
CA PHE A 3 0.10 17.09 -13.86
C PHE A 3 -0.40 15.96 -14.77
N ALA A 4 -1.70 15.90 -15.03
CA ALA A 4 -2.34 14.83 -15.82
C ALA A 4 -3.52 15.39 -16.64
N ALA A 5 -3.37 16.59 -17.20
CA ALA A 5 -4.43 17.24 -17.96
C ALA A 5 -4.77 16.51 -19.27
N ASP A 6 -3.81 15.76 -19.80
CA ASP A 6 -3.88 14.95 -21.01
C ASP A 6 -4.30 13.49 -20.75
N LYS A 7 -4.55 13.12 -19.50
CA LYS A 7 -4.92 11.76 -19.09
C LYS A 7 -6.39 11.64 -18.73
N HIS A 8 -6.97 10.48 -19.05
CA HIS A 8 -8.29 10.11 -18.57
C HIS A 8 -8.16 9.53 -17.17
N LEU A 9 -8.69 10.24 -16.17
CA LEU A 9 -8.61 9.86 -14.76
C LEU A 9 -9.90 9.22 -14.28
N LEU A 10 -9.84 7.93 -13.98
CA LEU A 10 -10.90 7.18 -13.31
C LEU A 10 -10.66 7.14 -11.80
N ARG A 11 -11.71 7.08 -11.01
CA ARG A 11 -11.62 7.00 -9.55
C ARG A 11 -12.57 5.94 -9.03
N HIS A 12 -12.08 5.16 -8.08
CA HIS A 12 -12.87 4.15 -7.39
C HIS A 12 -12.44 4.05 -5.94
N ALA A 13 -13.41 4.05 -5.02
CA ALA A 13 -13.17 3.79 -3.61
C ALA A 13 -13.29 2.29 -3.35
N ALA A 14 -12.25 1.68 -2.79
CA ALA A 14 -12.19 0.25 -2.50
C ALA A 14 -11.82 0.00 -1.02
N PRO A 15 -12.71 0.30 -0.07
CA PRO A 15 -12.43 0.17 1.36
C PRO A 15 -12.13 -1.28 1.78
N GLU A 16 -12.68 -2.27 1.07
CA GLU A 16 -12.44 -3.69 1.33
C GLU A 16 -10.95 -4.08 1.15
N LEU A 17 -10.19 -3.34 0.32
CA LEU A 17 -8.76 -3.57 0.15
C LEU A 17 -7.95 -3.28 1.41
N VAL A 18 -8.42 -2.37 2.26
CA VAL A 18 -7.77 -2.09 3.55
C VAL A 18 -7.87 -3.32 4.44
N GLN A 19 -9.06 -3.90 4.56
CA GLN A 19 -9.28 -5.11 5.36
C GLN A 19 -8.49 -6.32 4.81
N ALA A 20 -8.43 -6.45 3.48
CA ALA A 20 -7.65 -7.47 2.82
C ALA A 20 -6.14 -7.31 3.11
N ALA A 21 -5.62 -6.09 3.07
CA ALA A 21 -4.23 -5.77 3.39
C ALA A 21 -3.90 -6.06 4.86
N GLU A 22 -4.78 -5.67 5.79
CA GLU A 22 -4.64 -5.97 7.21
C GLU A 22 -4.65 -7.49 7.49
N LEU A 23 -5.56 -8.22 6.85
CA LEU A 23 -5.62 -9.68 6.98
C LEU A 23 -4.33 -10.32 6.46
N LYS A 24 -3.84 -9.90 5.29
CA LYS A 24 -2.58 -10.41 4.71
C LYS A 24 -1.39 -10.08 5.61
N LEU A 25 -1.33 -8.86 6.15
CA LEU A 25 -0.26 -8.43 7.05
C LEU A 25 -0.17 -9.32 8.30
N ARG A 26 -1.31 -9.83 8.77
CA ARG A 26 -1.41 -10.79 9.90
C ARG A 26 -1.23 -12.26 9.50
N GLY A 27 -0.81 -12.53 8.26
CA GLY A 27 -0.56 -13.89 7.76
C GLY A 27 -1.81 -14.62 7.26
N GLY A 28 -2.97 -13.95 7.19
CA GLY A 28 -4.17 -14.50 6.59
C GLY A 28 -4.16 -14.45 5.06
N VAL A 29 -5.10 -15.14 4.43
CA VAL A 29 -5.26 -15.17 2.97
C VAL A 29 -6.54 -14.44 2.61
N PRO A 30 -6.45 -13.24 1.97
CA PRO A 30 -7.62 -12.50 1.53
C PRO A 30 -8.38 -13.22 0.41
N ASP A 31 -9.70 -13.03 0.39
CA ASP A 31 -10.56 -13.53 -0.69
C ASP A 31 -10.20 -12.84 -2.03
N PRO A 32 -9.80 -13.60 -3.07
CA PRO A 32 -9.47 -13.03 -4.38
C PRO A 32 -10.60 -12.24 -5.03
N ALA A 33 -11.85 -12.51 -4.66
CA ALA A 33 -13.01 -11.77 -5.17
C ALA A 33 -13.00 -10.29 -4.78
N ILE A 34 -12.32 -9.91 -3.68
CA ILE A 34 -12.16 -8.52 -3.27
C ILE A 34 -11.38 -7.74 -4.33
N PHE A 35 -10.29 -8.30 -4.80
CA PHE A 35 -9.42 -7.67 -5.81
C PHE A 35 -10.11 -7.61 -7.18
N ALA A 36 -10.83 -8.67 -7.54
CA ALA A 36 -11.63 -8.69 -8.76
C ALA A 36 -12.70 -7.59 -8.76
N ARG A 37 -13.41 -7.38 -7.64
CA ARG A 37 -14.40 -6.30 -7.51
C ARG A 37 -13.75 -4.93 -7.60
N ALA A 38 -12.60 -4.71 -6.97
CA ALA A 38 -11.87 -3.45 -7.07
C ALA A 38 -11.44 -3.14 -8.52
N ALA A 39 -10.91 -4.12 -9.25
CA ALA A 39 -10.57 -3.98 -10.65
C ALA A 39 -11.81 -3.70 -11.52
N GLN A 40 -12.90 -4.41 -11.30
CA GLN A 40 -14.16 -4.21 -12.02
C GLN A 40 -14.75 -2.82 -11.76
N GLY A 41 -14.64 -2.30 -10.53
CA GLY A 41 -15.12 -0.97 -10.16
C GLY A 41 -14.48 0.17 -10.94
N LEU A 42 -13.24 -0.04 -11.46
CA LEU A 42 -12.59 0.87 -12.40
C LEU A 42 -12.92 0.53 -13.85
N ARG A 43 -12.85 -0.75 -14.23
CA ARG A 43 -13.04 -1.19 -15.62
C ARG A 43 -14.44 -0.99 -16.17
N CYS A 44 -15.47 -1.00 -15.30
CA CYS A 44 -16.86 -0.75 -15.72
C CYS A 44 -17.18 0.74 -15.92
N GLN A 45 -16.25 1.65 -15.65
CA GLN A 45 -16.44 3.08 -15.93
C GLN A 45 -16.12 3.36 -17.41
N PRO A 46 -16.72 4.42 -18.00
CA PRO A 46 -16.37 4.84 -19.36
C PRO A 46 -14.86 5.06 -19.54
N GLY A 47 -14.22 4.35 -20.47
CA GLY A 47 -12.78 4.37 -20.68
C GLY A 47 -11.98 3.41 -19.77
N GLY A 48 -12.67 2.63 -18.93
CA GLY A 48 -12.05 1.67 -18.01
C GLY A 48 -11.38 0.48 -18.72
N GLU A 49 -11.77 0.20 -19.94
CA GLU A 49 -11.17 -0.81 -20.81
C GLU A 49 -9.74 -0.47 -21.23
N ALA A 50 -9.39 0.83 -21.23
CA ALA A 50 -8.09 1.36 -21.62
C ALA A 50 -7.15 1.64 -20.44
N ILE A 51 -7.46 1.16 -19.23
CA ILE A 51 -6.58 1.36 -18.07
C ILE A 51 -5.22 0.72 -18.32
N ASP A 52 -4.17 1.53 -18.28
CA ASP A 52 -2.77 1.15 -18.37
C ASP A 52 -2.01 1.34 -17.04
N THR A 53 -2.51 2.22 -16.18
CA THR A 53 -1.84 2.57 -14.93
C THR A 53 -2.85 2.70 -13.79
N VAL A 54 -2.54 2.09 -12.65
CA VAL A 54 -3.30 2.21 -11.40
C VAL A 54 -2.45 2.90 -10.34
N VAL A 55 -2.95 4.00 -9.79
CA VAL A 55 -2.33 4.70 -8.67
C VAL A 55 -2.87 4.12 -7.37
N LEU A 56 -1.98 3.54 -6.57
CA LEU A 56 -2.29 3.02 -5.23
C LEU A 56 -2.33 4.18 -4.23
N ALA A 57 -3.47 4.88 -4.19
CA ALA A 57 -3.64 6.11 -3.41
C ALA A 57 -4.04 5.85 -1.94
N CYS A 58 -3.53 4.79 -1.36
CA CYS A 58 -3.71 4.42 0.05
C CYS A 58 -2.46 3.67 0.53
N THR A 59 -2.03 3.90 1.76
CA THR A 59 -0.83 3.26 2.33
C THR A 59 -0.94 1.74 2.48
N HIS A 60 -2.15 1.21 2.55
CA HIS A 60 -2.40 -0.24 2.60
C HIS A 60 -2.29 -0.93 1.24
N PHE A 61 -2.64 -0.24 0.15
CA PHE A 61 -2.78 -0.87 -1.16
C PHE A 61 -1.49 -1.47 -1.72
N PRO A 62 -0.29 -0.90 -1.51
CA PRO A 62 0.96 -1.55 -1.90
C PRO A 62 1.18 -2.94 -1.28
N LEU A 63 0.61 -3.22 -0.11
CA LEU A 63 0.72 -4.52 0.56
C LEU A 63 0.00 -5.66 -0.20
N VAL A 64 -0.97 -5.32 -1.04
CA VAL A 64 -1.78 -6.24 -1.85
C VAL A 64 -1.61 -5.99 -3.35
N GLN A 65 -0.49 -5.39 -3.76
CA GLN A 65 -0.22 -5.06 -5.16
C GLN A 65 -0.16 -6.30 -6.06
N ASP A 66 0.38 -7.40 -5.56
CA ASP A 66 0.48 -8.65 -6.34
C ASP A 66 -0.90 -9.21 -6.67
N GLU A 67 -1.80 -9.24 -5.69
CA GLU A 67 -3.18 -9.68 -5.89
C GLU A 67 -3.95 -8.75 -6.83
N LEU A 68 -3.75 -7.45 -6.69
CA LEU A 68 -4.30 -6.47 -7.64
C LEU A 68 -3.72 -6.68 -9.03
N GLY A 69 -2.42 -6.97 -9.16
CA GLY A 69 -1.77 -7.30 -10.41
C GLY A 69 -2.41 -8.50 -11.10
N HIS A 70 -2.73 -9.55 -10.37
CA HIS A 70 -3.48 -10.69 -10.90
C HIS A 70 -4.89 -10.30 -11.38
N ALA A 71 -5.59 -9.43 -10.64
CA ALA A 71 -6.94 -9.01 -11.01
C ALA A 71 -6.98 -8.05 -12.22
N PHE A 72 -6.00 -7.17 -12.35
CA PHE A 72 -5.88 -6.24 -13.48
C PHE A 72 -5.18 -6.85 -14.70
N GLY A 73 -4.33 -7.86 -14.51
CA GLY A 73 -3.54 -8.46 -15.55
C GLY A 73 -2.21 -7.72 -15.85
N PRO A 74 -1.33 -8.38 -16.63
CA PRO A 74 0.08 -7.99 -16.76
C PRO A 74 0.33 -6.69 -17.53
N GLN A 75 -0.68 -6.13 -18.20
CA GLN A 75 -0.55 -4.91 -19.00
C GLN A 75 -0.72 -3.64 -18.15
N VAL A 76 -1.18 -3.76 -16.91
CA VAL A 76 -1.45 -2.62 -16.03
C VAL A 76 -0.26 -2.39 -15.11
N GLN A 77 0.25 -1.16 -15.11
CA GLN A 77 1.31 -0.74 -14.20
C GLN A 77 0.72 -0.20 -12.89
N PHE A 78 1.42 -0.46 -11.79
CA PHE A 78 1.06 0.08 -10.49
C PHE A 78 2.09 1.09 -10.03
N ILE A 79 1.63 2.22 -9.52
CA ILE A 79 2.48 3.26 -8.94
C ILE A 79 1.93 3.69 -7.57
N ASP A 80 2.84 4.00 -6.66
CA ASP A 80 2.55 4.54 -5.34
C ASP A 80 3.43 5.75 -5.01
N GLY A 81 3.24 6.33 -3.82
CA GLY A 81 4.01 7.47 -3.36
C GLY A 81 5.33 7.15 -2.66
N ALA A 82 5.61 5.88 -2.34
CA ALA A 82 6.69 5.51 -1.41
C ALA A 82 8.07 5.99 -1.87
N GLN A 83 8.44 5.71 -3.13
CA GLN A 83 9.72 6.13 -3.67
C GLN A 83 9.87 7.66 -3.76
N GLY A 84 8.78 8.35 -4.10
CA GLY A 84 8.75 9.82 -4.15
C GLY A 84 8.98 10.43 -2.76
N ILE A 85 8.31 9.89 -1.76
CA ILE A 85 8.45 10.28 -0.35
C ILE A 85 9.86 9.99 0.14
N ALA A 86 10.40 8.80 -0.11
CA ALA A 86 11.77 8.44 0.29
C ALA A 86 12.82 9.37 -0.31
N ARG A 87 12.72 9.68 -1.61
CA ARG A 87 13.61 10.67 -2.25
C ARG A 87 13.49 12.06 -1.63
N ARG A 88 12.27 12.47 -1.29
CA ARG A 88 12.05 13.77 -0.64
C ARG A 88 12.64 13.81 0.76
N ILE A 89 12.50 12.75 1.54
CA ILE A 89 13.15 12.62 2.86
C ILE A 89 14.66 12.72 2.71
N ALA A 90 15.26 11.92 1.82
CA ALA A 90 16.70 11.94 1.58
C ALA A 90 17.21 13.34 1.17
N PHE A 91 16.46 14.06 0.34
CA PHE A 91 16.78 15.44 -0.04
C PHE A 91 16.74 16.40 1.15
N LEU A 92 15.69 16.32 1.98
CA LEU A 92 15.52 17.22 3.14
C LEU A 92 16.51 16.96 4.27
N THR A 93 17.00 15.72 4.36
CA THR A 93 17.94 15.30 5.41
C THR A 93 19.39 15.22 4.91
N HIS A 94 19.64 15.67 3.67
CA HIS A 94 20.99 15.67 3.10
C HIS A 94 21.95 16.51 3.96
N GLY A 95 23.11 15.92 4.28
CA GLY A 95 24.12 16.55 5.12
C GLY A 95 23.85 16.53 6.62
N GLN A 96 22.80 15.84 7.07
CA GLN A 96 22.59 15.58 8.49
C GLN A 96 23.30 14.28 8.88
N ASP A 97 23.96 14.30 10.03
CA ASP A 97 24.56 13.10 10.60
C ASP A 97 23.49 12.33 11.39
N PHE A 98 23.26 11.08 10.99
CA PHE A 98 22.37 10.18 11.69
C PHE A 98 23.20 9.11 12.41
N ALA A 99 23.15 9.12 13.74
CA ALA A 99 23.68 8.04 14.55
C ALA A 99 22.54 7.14 15.03
N ARG A 100 22.51 5.89 14.55
CA ARG A 100 21.57 4.90 15.05
C ARG A 100 21.91 4.55 16.50
N GLN A 101 20.98 4.79 17.43
CA GLN A 101 21.21 4.56 18.87
C GLN A 101 20.54 3.27 19.38
N GLY A 102 19.88 2.50 18.53
CA GLY A 102 19.19 1.26 18.93
C GLY A 102 18.51 0.55 17.78
N SER A 103 17.75 -0.48 18.10
CA SER A 103 16.90 -1.20 17.14
C SER A 103 15.66 -0.38 16.79
N ASP A 104 15.19 -0.54 15.58
CA ASP A 104 13.92 0.07 15.16
C ASP A 104 12.74 -0.73 15.73
N PHE A 105 11.69 -0.03 16.08
CA PHE A 105 10.49 -0.63 16.66
C PHE A 105 9.23 0.04 16.12
N ALA A 106 8.13 -0.72 16.11
CA ALA A 106 6.81 -0.19 15.81
C ALA A 106 6.09 0.23 17.09
N VAL A 107 5.30 1.29 17.02
CA VAL A 107 4.43 1.72 18.13
C VAL A 107 2.97 1.64 17.68
N ILE A 108 2.16 0.91 18.45
CA ILE A 108 0.71 0.82 18.23
C ILE A 108 0.02 1.77 19.22
N THR A 109 -0.80 2.67 18.68
CA THR A 109 -1.51 3.69 19.45
C THR A 109 -2.91 3.27 19.89
N GLY A 110 -3.43 2.16 19.36
CA GLY A 110 -4.76 1.64 19.66
C GLY A 110 -4.73 0.34 20.46
N ASP A 111 -5.93 -0.14 20.83
CA ASP A 111 -6.09 -1.46 21.40
C ASP A 111 -6.13 -2.51 20.28
N ASP A 112 -4.99 -3.07 19.95
CA ASP A 112 -4.92 -4.22 19.07
C ASP A 112 -5.06 -5.51 19.89
N PRO A 113 -6.03 -6.37 19.55
CA PRO A 113 -6.24 -7.62 20.31
C PRO A 113 -5.12 -8.65 20.08
N ASP A 114 -4.37 -8.53 18.98
CA ASP A 114 -3.29 -9.46 18.61
C ASP A 114 -2.07 -8.74 18.00
N PRO A 115 -1.31 -7.99 18.81
CA PRO A 115 -0.10 -7.32 18.34
C PRO A 115 1.00 -8.30 17.90
N ALA A 116 0.96 -9.55 18.38
CA ALA A 116 1.96 -10.55 18.02
C ALA A 116 1.88 -10.96 16.55
N SER A 117 0.68 -11.00 15.97
CA SER A 117 0.50 -11.29 14.54
C SER A 117 1.14 -10.23 13.62
N LEU A 118 1.26 -9.00 14.07
CA LEU A 118 1.91 -7.92 13.33
C LEU A 118 3.43 -7.99 13.41
N LEU A 119 3.99 -8.55 14.48
CA LEU A 119 5.44 -8.59 14.67
C LEU A 119 6.15 -9.37 13.55
N ALA A 120 5.56 -10.48 13.09
CA ALA A 120 6.11 -11.27 12.00
C ALA A 120 6.22 -10.46 10.70
N ALA A 121 5.19 -9.67 10.40
CA ALA A 121 5.19 -8.79 9.22
C ALA A 121 6.16 -7.63 9.39
N PHE A 122 6.19 -6.98 10.55
CA PHE A 122 7.06 -5.84 10.81
C PHE A 122 8.55 -6.21 10.75
N ARG A 123 8.91 -7.44 11.12
CA ARG A 123 10.29 -7.95 10.97
C ARG A 123 10.77 -7.92 9.52
N ASN A 124 9.89 -8.11 8.54
CA ASN A 124 10.22 -8.00 7.12
C ASN A 124 10.59 -6.55 6.73
N PHE A 125 10.21 -5.58 7.55
CA PHE A 125 10.55 -4.16 7.39
C PHE A 125 11.68 -3.71 8.36
N GLY A 126 12.33 -4.65 9.05
CA GLY A 126 13.42 -4.36 9.99
C GLY A 126 12.97 -3.82 11.35
N LEU A 127 11.70 -4.02 11.71
CA LEU A 127 11.14 -3.62 13.00
C LEU A 127 11.03 -4.86 13.90
N ASP A 128 11.97 -5.01 14.84
CA ASP A 128 12.10 -6.24 15.64
C ASP A 128 11.23 -6.25 16.91
N GLU A 129 10.63 -5.13 17.23
CA GLU A 129 9.82 -4.97 18.44
C GLU A 129 8.53 -4.20 18.13
N VAL A 130 7.44 -4.58 18.79
CA VAL A 130 6.17 -3.83 18.81
C VAL A 130 5.91 -3.36 20.22
N ARG A 131 5.70 -2.06 20.38
CA ARG A 131 5.37 -1.41 21.65
C ARG A 131 3.96 -0.85 21.58
N LYS A 132 3.31 -0.82 22.72
CA LYS A 132 2.06 -0.06 22.92
C LYS A 132 2.38 1.31 23.53
N LEU A 133 1.71 2.34 23.01
CA LEU A 133 1.81 3.68 23.57
C LEU A 133 1.01 3.77 24.87
#